data_c5f062a19e08e19b626ea3305ee3946b
#
_entry.id   c5f062a19e08e19b626ea3305ee3946b
#
_cell.length_a   1.000
_cell.length_b   1.000
_cell.length_c   1.000
_cell.angle_alpha   90.00
_cell.angle_beta   90.00
_cell.angle_gamma   90.00
#
_symmetry.space_group_name_H-M   'P 1'
#
loop_
_entity.id
_entity.type
_entity.pdbx_description
1 polymer ?
#
loop_
_entity_poly.entity_id
_entity_poly.type
_entity_poly.pdbx_seq_one_letter_code
_entity_poly.pdbx_strand_id
1 'polypeptide(L)'
;MSQHLLTSGPLLDEKGNLKEAGYAFSLVKEYNRKSIKGLKSRIKEWDYYFIHDDEFGVALTVDDNSYMGLVSVSVLDFEKEREWTKSYMKWLTFGETGFPSSSKDGDVFSEGKKYSMFFQNKNGKRRLVCHMKNIVKGKDFTCDITLSETNKKSMVIATPFKKKKHFYYNQKINLLKARGYFSFGNLHHQFKKESYGVLDWGRGVWTYSNTWYWSSLNTIQSGHRIGFNLGYGFGDTSNASENMFFYDDEAYKLNDVQFKIPQNEKGKHLFMKEWTFTSSSGDIDLKFHPIIDRYSNTNALIIQSNQHQVFGYFRGTIKADGKTIKLDRLLGFAEMVKNRW
;
A
#
# COMPACT_ATOMS: atom_id res chain seq x y z
N MET A 1 -21.14 13.79 1.71
CA MET A 1 -20.48 14.89 0.97
C MET A 1 -20.17 14.43 -0.43
N SER A 2 -20.36 15.29 -1.43
CA SER A 2 -19.94 14.99 -2.81
C SER A 2 -18.41 14.98 -2.86
N GLN A 3 -17.80 13.86 -3.21
CA GLN A 3 -16.34 13.74 -3.34
C GLN A 3 -15.89 14.31 -4.69
N HIS A 4 -14.80 15.06 -4.70
CA HIS A 4 -14.31 15.75 -5.89
C HIS A 4 -13.53 14.80 -6.82
N LEU A 5 -13.96 14.68 -8.09
CA LEU A 5 -13.26 13.92 -9.12
C LEU A 5 -12.18 14.80 -9.76
N LEU A 6 -10.93 14.34 -9.74
CA LEU A 6 -9.77 15.05 -10.30
C LEU A 6 -9.88 15.22 -11.81
N THR A 7 -9.47 16.38 -12.30
CA THR A 7 -9.29 16.69 -13.72
C THR A 7 -7.86 16.40 -14.17
N SER A 8 -7.62 16.25 -15.49
CA SER A 8 -6.28 16.06 -16.03
C SER A 8 -5.42 17.32 -15.94
N GLY A 9 -4.10 17.15 -15.83
CA GLY A 9 -3.13 18.23 -15.87
C GLY A 9 -2.07 18.16 -14.76
N PRO A 10 -1.29 19.25 -14.57
CA PRO A 10 -0.20 19.26 -13.60
C PRO A 10 -0.72 19.11 -12.16
N LEU A 11 -0.01 18.32 -11.37
CA LEU A 11 -0.34 18.09 -9.96
C LEU A 11 -0.15 19.36 -9.11
N LEU A 12 0.91 20.11 -9.39
CA LEU A 12 1.29 21.29 -8.60
C LEU A 12 1.13 22.58 -9.41
N ASP A 13 0.83 23.67 -8.72
CA ASP A 13 0.89 25.03 -9.26
C ASP A 13 2.35 25.53 -9.36
N GLU A 14 2.53 26.70 -9.96
CA GLU A 14 3.86 27.33 -10.11
C GLU A 14 4.55 27.63 -8.77
N LYS A 15 3.78 27.76 -7.68
CA LYS A 15 4.27 27.97 -6.32
C LYS A 15 4.60 26.68 -5.59
N GLY A 16 4.30 25.50 -6.19
CA GLY A 16 4.52 24.18 -5.63
C GLY A 16 3.44 23.68 -4.67
N ASN A 17 2.25 24.30 -4.68
CA ASN A 17 1.10 23.80 -3.93
C ASN A 17 0.32 22.79 -4.77
N LEU A 18 -0.38 21.88 -4.10
CA LEU A 18 -1.33 20.98 -4.76
C LEU A 18 -2.41 21.84 -5.45
N LYS A 19 -2.57 21.64 -6.75
CA LYS A 19 -3.48 22.46 -7.59
C LYS A 19 -4.94 22.06 -7.39
N GLU A 20 -5.18 20.79 -7.12
CA GLU A 20 -6.52 20.21 -6.98
C GLU A 20 -6.48 19.03 -6.04
N ALA A 21 -7.37 18.98 -5.05
CA ALA A 21 -7.52 17.88 -4.12
C ALA A 21 -8.76 17.04 -4.48
N GLY A 22 -8.63 15.72 -4.47
CA GLY A 22 -9.73 14.86 -4.88
C GLY A 22 -9.26 13.44 -5.21
N TYR A 23 -10.12 12.66 -5.84
CA TYR A 23 -9.85 11.29 -6.26
C TYR A 23 -9.97 11.09 -7.78
N ALA A 24 -9.45 9.98 -8.29
CA ALA A 24 -9.66 9.53 -9.66
C ALA A 24 -9.60 7.99 -9.73
N PHE A 25 -9.99 7.43 -10.88
CA PHE A 25 -9.89 6.01 -11.15
C PHE A 25 -8.61 5.62 -11.91
N SER A 26 -7.79 6.59 -12.25
CA SER A 26 -6.46 6.42 -12.88
C SER A 26 -5.60 7.65 -12.64
N LEU A 27 -4.28 7.55 -12.88
CA LEU A 27 -3.41 8.73 -12.80
C LEU A 27 -3.80 9.74 -13.88
N VAL A 28 -4.40 10.87 -13.46
CA VAL A 28 -4.81 12.00 -14.31
C VAL A 28 -3.97 13.24 -14.04
N LYS A 29 -3.31 13.34 -12.86
CA LYS A 29 -2.38 14.41 -12.53
C LYS A 29 -0.95 14.04 -12.90
N GLU A 30 -0.22 14.99 -13.46
CA GLU A 30 1.17 14.84 -13.82
C GLU A 30 2.08 15.18 -12.62
N TYR A 31 2.69 14.15 -12.05
CA TYR A 31 3.71 14.32 -11.03
C TYR A 31 5.06 14.63 -11.67
N ASN A 32 5.75 15.62 -11.14
CA ASN A 32 7.13 15.90 -11.51
C ASN A 32 7.91 16.31 -10.24
N ARG A 33 8.87 15.47 -9.83
CA ARG A 33 9.72 15.75 -8.67
C ARG A 33 10.43 17.12 -8.76
N LYS A 34 10.82 17.57 -9.97
CA LYS A 34 11.49 18.86 -10.19
C LYS A 34 10.58 20.06 -9.92
N SER A 35 9.26 19.88 -10.01
CA SER A 35 8.27 20.93 -9.73
C SER A 35 8.05 21.18 -8.24
N ILE A 36 8.60 20.35 -7.35
CA ILE A 36 8.47 20.50 -5.90
C ILE A 36 9.31 21.69 -5.42
N LYS A 37 8.66 22.66 -4.80
CA LYS A 37 9.27 23.90 -4.27
C LYS A 37 9.46 23.87 -2.74
N GLY A 38 9.20 22.74 -2.08
CA GLY A 38 9.40 22.54 -0.65
C GLY A 38 10.82 22.09 -0.29
N LEU A 39 11.02 21.75 0.99
CA LEU A 39 12.27 21.16 1.46
C LEU A 39 12.48 19.79 0.80
N LYS A 40 13.59 19.64 0.07
CA LYS A 40 13.90 18.39 -0.65
C LYS A 40 13.98 17.18 0.28
N SER A 41 14.42 17.36 1.53
CA SER A 41 14.45 16.31 2.55
C SER A 41 13.08 15.78 2.98
N ARG A 42 12.00 16.45 2.59
CA ARG A 42 10.62 16.06 2.89
C ARG A 42 9.93 15.33 1.75
N ILE A 43 10.59 15.17 0.60
CA ILE A 43 10.05 14.42 -0.53
C ILE A 43 10.10 12.94 -0.18
N LYS A 44 8.98 12.26 -0.40
CA LYS A 44 8.80 10.84 -0.17
C LYS A 44 8.29 10.20 -1.45
N GLU A 45 8.94 9.14 -1.89
CA GLU A 45 8.54 8.35 -3.05
C GLU A 45 8.70 6.88 -2.70
N TRP A 46 7.73 6.06 -3.06
CA TRP A 46 7.80 4.61 -2.82
C TRP A 46 6.95 3.84 -3.81
N ASP A 47 7.35 2.61 -4.01
CA ASP A 47 6.57 1.56 -4.60
C ASP A 47 6.57 0.37 -3.63
N TYR A 48 5.40 0.02 -3.13
CA TYR A 48 5.16 -1.14 -2.29
C TYR A 48 4.27 -2.11 -3.03
N TYR A 49 4.68 -3.36 -3.11
CA TYR A 49 3.89 -4.47 -3.63
C TYR A 49 3.61 -5.47 -2.52
N PHE A 50 2.37 -5.93 -2.45
CA PHE A 50 2.01 -7.11 -1.67
C PHE A 50 1.33 -8.12 -2.58
N ILE A 51 1.84 -9.34 -2.63
CA ILE A 51 1.37 -10.45 -3.47
C ILE A 51 1.09 -11.63 -2.58
N HIS A 52 -0.04 -12.30 -2.78
CA HIS A 52 -0.39 -13.46 -1.98
C HIS A 52 -1.32 -14.45 -2.68
N ASP A 53 -1.34 -15.63 -2.16
CA ASP A 53 -2.43 -16.61 -2.25
C ASP A 53 -2.92 -16.97 -0.83
N ASP A 54 -3.57 -18.12 -0.68
CA ASP A 54 -4.10 -18.60 0.61
C ASP A 54 -3.02 -19.18 1.54
N GLU A 55 -1.83 -19.54 1.03
CA GLU A 55 -0.74 -20.14 1.80
C GLU A 55 0.33 -19.12 2.19
N PHE A 56 0.77 -18.32 1.22
CA PHE A 56 1.90 -17.41 1.40
C PHE A 56 1.64 -15.99 0.90
N GLY A 57 2.35 -15.03 1.52
CA GLY A 57 2.43 -13.66 1.05
C GLY A 57 3.87 -13.18 0.91
N VAL A 58 4.11 -12.30 -0.06
CA VAL A 58 5.38 -11.61 -0.26
C VAL A 58 5.11 -10.11 -0.36
N ALA A 59 5.80 -9.32 0.47
CA ALA A 59 5.81 -7.88 0.36
C ALA A 59 7.19 -7.39 -0.09
N LEU A 60 7.21 -6.52 -1.10
CA LEU A 60 8.42 -5.92 -1.66
C LEU A 60 8.29 -4.41 -1.62
N THR A 61 9.28 -3.72 -1.08
CA THR A 61 9.28 -2.25 -0.97
C THR A 61 10.59 -1.68 -1.47
N VAL A 62 10.50 -0.62 -2.26
CA VAL A 62 11.57 0.34 -2.48
C VAL A 62 11.01 1.70 -2.13
N ASP A 63 11.72 2.46 -1.29
CA ASP A 63 11.38 3.85 -1.00
C ASP A 63 12.59 4.78 -1.07
N ASP A 64 12.31 6.06 -1.30
CA ASP A 64 13.24 7.18 -1.21
C ASP A 64 12.58 8.28 -0.36
N ASN A 65 12.97 8.35 0.89
CA ASN A 65 12.53 9.36 1.84
C ASN A 65 13.44 10.59 1.84
N SER A 66 14.30 10.74 0.85
CA SER A 66 15.34 11.77 0.68
C SER A 66 16.51 11.63 1.64
N TYR A 67 16.36 11.83 2.94
CA TYR A 67 17.43 11.62 3.92
C TYR A 67 17.78 10.14 4.14
N MET A 68 16.89 9.24 3.75
CA MET A 68 17.12 7.80 3.71
C MET A 68 16.22 7.15 2.65
N GLY A 69 16.67 6.02 2.12
CA GLY A 69 15.86 5.09 1.33
C GLY A 69 15.82 3.73 2.00
N LEU A 70 14.82 2.94 1.71
CA LEU A 70 14.63 1.60 2.23
C LEU A 70 14.36 0.62 1.09
N VAL A 71 14.96 -0.56 1.20
CA VAL A 71 14.58 -1.73 0.42
C VAL A 71 14.19 -2.83 1.39
N SER A 72 13.00 -3.39 1.24
CA SER A 72 12.47 -4.37 2.18
C SER A 72 11.82 -5.55 1.47
N VAL A 73 12.01 -6.73 2.05
CA VAL A 73 11.29 -7.96 1.71
C VAL A 73 10.64 -8.51 2.97
N SER A 74 9.38 -8.89 2.86
CA SER A 74 8.71 -9.72 3.87
C SER A 74 8.17 -10.98 3.22
N VAL A 75 8.31 -12.09 3.91
CA VAL A 75 7.68 -13.38 3.57
C VAL A 75 6.72 -13.72 4.69
N LEU A 76 5.49 -14.07 4.33
CA LEU A 76 4.44 -14.46 5.27
C LEU A 76 4.01 -15.90 4.99
N ASP A 77 3.88 -16.70 6.02
CA ASP A 77 3.33 -18.06 6.01
C ASP A 77 2.02 -18.03 6.79
N PHE A 78 0.90 -18.06 6.09
CA PHE A 78 -0.43 -17.85 6.69
C PHE A 78 -0.93 -19.09 7.43
N GLU A 79 -0.46 -20.30 7.07
CA GLU A 79 -0.79 -21.52 7.80
C GLU A 79 -0.09 -21.57 9.17
N LYS A 80 1.19 -21.17 9.18
CA LYS A 80 2.00 -21.19 10.40
C LYS A 80 1.93 -19.88 11.19
N GLU A 81 1.19 -18.89 10.68
CA GLU A 81 1.03 -17.57 11.29
C GLU A 81 2.38 -16.91 11.60
N ARG A 82 3.30 -16.93 10.62
CA ARG A 82 4.68 -16.43 10.77
C ARG A 82 5.04 -15.44 9.68
N GLU A 83 5.90 -14.50 10.04
CA GLU A 83 6.51 -13.57 9.08
C GLU A 83 8.03 -13.50 9.27
N TRP A 84 8.71 -13.14 8.21
CA TRP A 84 10.14 -12.83 8.18
C TRP A 84 10.36 -11.58 7.34
N THR A 85 10.90 -10.56 7.97
CA THR A 85 11.14 -9.27 7.32
C THR A 85 12.61 -8.90 7.39
N LYS A 86 13.16 -8.44 6.27
CA LYS A 86 14.50 -7.86 6.18
C LYS A 86 14.47 -6.56 5.41
N SER A 87 15.11 -5.56 5.98
CA SER A 87 15.23 -4.24 5.34
C SER A 87 16.70 -3.81 5.29
N TYR A 88 17.04 -3.13 4.21
CA TYR A 88 18.32 -2.43 4.05
C TYR A 88 18.04 -0.95 3.82
N MET A 89 18.77 -0.10 4.54
CA MET A 89 18.67 1.35 4.42
C MET A 89 19.84 1.90 3.60
N LYS A 90 19.55 2.92 2.79
CA LYS A 90 20.51 3.81 2.13
C LYS A 90 20.34 5.20 2.76
N TRP A 91 21.42 5.90 2.99
CA TRP A 91 21.38 7.24 3.55
C TRP A 91 21.52 8.29 2.46
N LEU A 92 20.84 9.44 2.63
CA LEU A 92 20.94 10.64 1.80
C LEU A 92 20.65 10.39 0.32
N THR A 93 19.61 9.66 0.02
CA THR A 93 19.20 9.27 -1.35
C THR A 93 18.75 10.44 -2.21
N PHE A 94 18.02 11.41 -1.64
CA PHE A 94 17.53 12.64 -2.28
C PHE A 94 16.99 12.49 -3.71
N GLY A 95 16.42 11.33 -4.03
CA GLY A 95 15.86 10.99 -5.34
C GLY A 95 16.82 10.23 -6.24
N GLU A 96 17.99 9.78 -5.76
CA GLU A 96 18.93 8.95 -6.52
C GLU A 96 18.33 7.60 -6.94
N THR A 97 17.29 7.13 -6.23
CA THR A 97 16.53 5.94 -6.62
C THR A 97 15.88 6.09 -8.01
N GLY A 98 15.65 7.35 -8.47
CA GLY A 98 15.18 7.63 -9.81
C GLY A 98 13.76 7.15 -10.09
N PHE A 99 12.85 7.25 -9.11
CA PHE A 99 11.47 6.82 -9.28
C PHE A 99 10.79 7.46 -10.49
N PRO A 100 10.07 6.67 -11.31
CA PRO A 100 9.26 7.18 -12.40
C PRO A 100 8.18 8.15 -11.92
N SER A 101 7.85 9.12 -12.77
CA SER A 101 6.78 10.09 -12.51
C SER A 101 5.38 9.47 -12.59
N SER A 102 5.26 8.26 -13.08
CA SER A 102 4.01 7.52 -13.28
C SER A 102 4.18 6.07 -12.88
N SER A 103 3.11 5.43 -12.46
CA SER A 103 3.02 3.98 -12.27
C SER A 103 2.74 3.22 -13.57
N LYS A 104 2.45 3.95 -14.67
CA LYS A 104 2.06 3.33 -15.94
C LYS A 104 3.26 2.79 -16.70
N ASP A 105 4.42 3.40 -16.52
CA ASP A 105 5.62 3.11 -17.27
C ASP A 105 6.87 3.52 -16.49
N GLY A 106 7.99 2.82 -16.75
CA GLY A 106 9.28 3.08 -16.11
C GLY A 106 9.62 2.07 -15.03
N ASP A 107 10.92 1.87 -14.85
CA ASP A 107 11.47 0.85 -13.98
C ASP A 107 11.98 1.46 -12.68
N VAL A 108 11.94 0.66 -11.61
CA VAL A 108 12.56 0.98 -10.31
C VAL A 108 13.63 -0.06 -10.03
N PHE A 109 14.84 0.40 -9.78
CA PHE A 109 15.96 -0.46 -9.48
C PHE A 109 16.71 0.01 -8.22
N SER A 110 17.02 -0.93 -7.36
CA SER A 110 17.86 -0.69 -6.19
C SER A 110 18.74 -1.89 -5.91
N GLU A 111 20.04 -1.66 -5.72
CA GLU A 111 20.99 -2.72 -5.42
C GLU A 111 21.94 -2.34 -4.27
N GLY A 112 22.54 -3.36 -3.67
CA GLY A 112 23.56 -3.26 -2.64
C GLY A 112 24.32 -4.58 -2.52
N LYS A 113 25.33 -4.64 -1.66
CA LYS A 113 26.17 -5.85 -1.49
C LYS A 113 25.38 -7.13 -1.14
N LYS A 114 24.18 -6.99 -0.57
CA LYS A 114 23.37 -8.11 -0.05
C LYS A 114 22.00 -8.21 -0.68
N TYR A 115 21.64 -7.35 -1.63
CA TYR A 115 20.35 -7.38 -2.30
C TYR A 115 20.43 -6.76 -3.69
N SER A 116 19.52 -7.18 -4.54
CA SER A 116 19.09 -6.50 -5.75
C SER A 116 17.56 -6.58 -5.84
N MET A 117 16.92 -5.48 -6.20
CA MET A 117 15.48 -5.40 -6.38
C MET A 117 15.16 -4.60 -7.64
N PHE A 118 14.41 -5.19 -8.53
CA PHE A 118 14.05 -4.63 -9.81
C PHE A 118 12.54 -4.76 -10.04
N PHE A 119 11.89 -3.63 -10.22
CA PHE A 119 10.49 -3.54 -10.60
C PHE A 119 10.42 -2.98 -12.01
N GLN A 120 10.22 -3.85 -12.97
CA GLN A 120 10.00 -3.47 -14.36
C GLN A 120 8.51 -3.24 -14.60
N ASN A 121 8.16 -2.13 -15.24
CA ASN A 121 6.78 -1.82 -15.59
C ASN A 121 6.69 -1.42 -17.06
N LYS A 122 5.99 -2.22 -17.84
CA LYS A 122 5.80 -2.00 -19.26
C LYS A 122 4.47 -2.57 -19.76
N ASN A 123 3.67 -1.75 -20.46
CA ASN A 123 2.43 -2.16 -21.09
C ASN A 123 1.42 -2.85 -20.13
N GLY A 124 1.25 -2.30 -18.90
CA GLY A 124 0.33 -2.85 -17.90
C GLY A 124 0.77 -4.17 -17.27
N LYS A 125 2.00 -4.61 -17.55
CA LYS A 125 2.64 -5.76 -16.90
C LYS A 125 3.80 -5.28 -16.05
N ARG A 126 3.91 -5.83 -14.84
CA ARG A 126 4.99 -5.57 -13.92
C ARG A 126 5.74 -6.86 -13.65
N ARG A 127 7.06 -6.85 -13.82
CA ARG A 127 7.92 -7.96 -13.40
C ARG A 127 8.72 -7.52 -12.21
N LEU A 128 8.56 -8.25 -11.11
CA LEU A 128 9.24 -8.01 -9.85
C LEU A 128 10.29 -9.09 -9.66
N VAL A 129 11.55 -8.69 -9.73
CA VAL A 129 12.70 -9.58 -9.52
C VAL A 129 13.45 -9.12 -8.29
N CYS A 130 13.66 -10.00 -7.35
CA CYS A 130 14.41 -9.69 -6.15
C CYS A 130 15.35 -10.84 -5.77
N HIS A 131 16.53 -10.46 -5.32
CA HIS A 131 17.42 -11.32 -4.56
C HIS A 131 17.82 -10.61 -3.29
N MET A 132 17.66 -11.22 -2.12
CA MET A 132 18.06 -10.66 -0.84
C MET A 132 18.68 -11.74 0.04
N LYS A 133 19.95 -11.52 0.43
CA LYS A 133 20.71 -12.45 1.25
C LYS A 133 20.30 -12.37 2.72
N ASN A 134 20.27 -13.51 3.37
CA ASN A 134 20.09 -13.62 4.82
C ASN A 134 18.87 -12.85 5.35
N ILE A 135 17.68 -13.07 4.79
CA ILE A 135 16.42 -12.56 5.39
C ILE A 135 16.41 -12.96 6.86
N VAL A 136 16.65 -14.25 7.15
CA VAL A 136 17.10 -14.76 8.44
C VAL A 136 18.39 -15.56 8.23
N LYS A 137 19.11 -15.85 9.30
CA LYS A 137 20.41 -16.54 9.23
C LYS A 137 20.34 -17.78 8.35
N GLY A 138 21.15 -17.79 7.27
CA GLY A 138 21.25 -18.90 6.33
C GLY A 138 20.07 -19.07 5.36
N LYS A 139 19.13 -18.13 5.30
CA LYS A 139 18.01 -18.18 4.36
C LYS A 139 18.01 -16.95 3.47
N ASP A 140 18.34 -17.14 2.22
CA ASP A 140 18.22 -16.13 1.18
C ASP A 140 16.79 -16.14 0.62
N PHE A 141 16.41 -15.01 0.04
CA PHE A 141 15.16 -14.84 -0.69
C PHE A 141 15.43 -14.51 -2.14
N THR A 142 14.67 -15.14 -3.03
CA THR A 142 14.61 -14.78 -4.45
C THR A 142 13.18 -14.81 -4.93
N CYS A 143 12.84 -13.96 -5.89
CA CYS A 143 11.57 -14.07 -6.61
C CYS A 143 11.69 -13.60 -8.05
N ASP A 144 10.80 -14.12 -8.88
CA ASP A 144 10.47 -13.62 -10.22
C ASP A 144 8.95 -13.70 -10.38
N ILE A 145 8.29 -12.56 -10.20
CA ILE A 145 6.84 -12.46 -10.15
C ILE A 145 6.38 -11.49 -11.23
N THR A 146 5.44 -11.93 -12.06
CA THR A 146 4.78 -11.08 -13.04
C THR A 146 3.37 -10.74 -12.55
N LEU A 147 3.07 -9.44 -12.54
CA LEU A 147 1.75 -8.90 -12.22
C LEU A 147 1.12 -8.31 -13.49
N SER A 148 -0.15 -8.60 -13.70
CA SER A 148 -0.94 -8.06 -14.81
C SER A 148 -2.16 -7.33 -14.28
N GLU A 149 -2.41 -6.13 -14.80
CA GLU A 149 -3.62 -5.38 -14.47
C GLU A 149 -4.85 -6.13 -15.00
N THR A 150 -5.79 -6.40 -14.13
CA THR A 150 -7.07 -7.05 -14.47
C THR A 150 -8.23 -6.06 -14.48
N ASN A 151 -8.04 -4.88 -13.93
CA ASN A 151 -9.01 -3.81 -13.88
C ASN A 151 -8.40 -2.54 -14.48
N LYS A 152 -9.17 -1.80 -15.29
CA LYS A 152 -8.76 -0.51 -15.86
C LYS A 152 -8.86 0.63 -14.84
N LYS A 153 -9.59 0.42 -13.75
CA LYS A 153 -9.82 1.38 -12.68
C LYS A 153 -8.93 1.06 -11.49
N SER A 154 -8.41 2.09 -10.85
CA SER A 154 -7.60 2.02 -9.63
C SER A 154 -8.02 3.14 -8.68
N MET A 155 -7.65 3.05 -7.42
CA MET A 155 -7.82 4.17 -6.49
C MET A 155 -6.67 5.16 -6.68
N VAL A 156 -7.00 6.41 -7.00
CA VAL A 156 -6.06 7.54 -7.01
C VAL A 156 -6.56 8.64 -6.10
N ILE A 157 -5.67 9.23 -5.32
CA ILE A 157 -5.99 10.36 -4.44
C ILE A 157 -4.89 11.42 -4.49
N ALA A 158 -5.30 12.69 -4.50
CA ALA A 158 -4.44 13.84 -4.29
C ALA A 158 -4.93 14.60 -3.06
N THR A 159 -4.15 14.59 -1.98
CA THR A 159 -4.55 15.09 -0.66
C THR A 159 -3.58 16.18 -0.19
N PRO A 160 -4.02 17.38 0.19
CA PRO A 160 -3.18 18.38 0.81
C PRO A 160 -2.94 18.09 2.28
N PHE A 161 -1.85 18.59 2.82
CA PHE A 161 -1.68 18.76 4.26
C PHE A 161 -1.95 20.22 4.67
N LYS A 162 -2.18 20.45 5.96
CA LYS A 162 -2.37 21.82 6.50
C LYS A 162 -1.24 22.78 6.13
N LYS A 163 0.00 22.26 6.03
CA LYS A 163 1.17 23.05 5.65
C LYS A 163 1.25 23.21 4.14
N LYS A 164 1.37 24.44 3.64
CA LYS A 164 1.54 24.75 2.22
C LYS A 164 2.69 23.96 1.60
N LYS A 165 2.57 23.60 0.33
CA LYS A 165 3.54 22.79 -0.45
C LYS A 165 3.74 21.37 0.09
N HIS A 166 2.88 20.90 1.01
CA HIS A 166 2.87 19.52 1.49
C HIS A 166 1.62 18.84 0.95
N PHE A 167 1.83 17.69 0.35
CA PHE A 167 0.79 16.94 -0.33
C PHE A 167 1.11 15.45 -0.34
N TYR A 168 0.10 14.65 -0.59
CA TYR A 168 0.14 13.22 -0.83
C TYR A 168 -0.55 12.94 -2.16
N TYR A 169 0.17 12.34 -3.11
CA TYR A 169 -0.36 11.84 -4.38
C TYR A 169 -0.09 10.36 -4.45
N ASN A 170 -1.14 9.58 -4.54
CA ASN A 170 -1.05 8.13 -4.39
C ASN A 170 -1.97 7.42 -5.36
N GLN A 171 -1.52 6.24 -5.79
CA GLN A 171 -2.34 5.28 -6.52
C GLN A 171 -2.23 3.91 -5.85
N LYS A 172 -3.38 3.28 -5.62
CA LYS A 172 -3.48 1.86 -5.26
C LYS A 172 -4.05 1.09 -6.44
N ILE A 173 -3.28 0.15 -6.98
CA ILE A 173 -3.74 -0.74 -8.05
C ILE A 173 -4.02 -2.09 -7.41
N ASN A 174 -5.31 -2.36 -7.18
CA ASN A 174 -5.80 -3.60 -6.62
C ASN A 174 -5.99 -4.68 -7.70
N LEU A 175 -6.12 -5.93 -7.28
CA LEU A 175 -6.43 -7.07 -8.14
C LEU A 175 -5.40 -7.29 -9.26
N LEU A 176 -4.13 -6.99 -9.01
CA LEU A 176 -3.05 -7.35 -9.93
C LEU A 176 -2.92 -8.87 -9.97
N LYS A 177 -3.23 -9.48 -11.11
CA LYS A 177 -3.11 -10.93 -11.29
C LYS A 177 -1.66 -11.36 -11.23
N ALA A 178 -1.32 -12.21 -10.27
CA ALA A 178 0.04 -12.65 -10.02
C ALA A 178 0.34 -14.02 -10.66
N ARG A 179 1.57 -14.16 -11.17
CA ARG A 179 2.17 -15.41 -11.62
C ARG A 179 3.67 -15.37 -11.32
N GLY A 180 4.28 -16.52 -11.19
CA GLY A 180 5.69 -16.64 -10.90
C GLY A 180 5.93 -17.28 -9.54
N TYR A 181 7.10 -17.11 -8.98
CA TYR A 181 7.52 -17.84 -7.80
C TYR A 181 8.36 -16.99 -6.86
N PHE A 182 8.52 -17.49 -5.65
CA PHE A 182 9.59 -17.09 -4.75
C PHE A 182 10.27 -18.31 -4.12
N SER A 183 11.51 -18.12 -3.69
CA SER A 183 12.22 -19.08 -2.85
C SER A 183 12.72 -18.40 -1.57
N PHE A 184 12.64 -19.10 -0.45
CA PHE A 184 13.10 -18.61 0.85
C PHE A 184 13.77 -19.77 1.62
N GLY A 185 15.10 -19.76 1.64
CA GLY A 185 15.86 -20.92 2.09
C GLY A 185 15.53 -22.16 1.24
N ASN A 186 15.07 -23.22 1.86
CA ASN A 186 14.66 -24.45 1.17
C ASN A 186 13.20 -24.45 0.70
N LEU A 187 12.43 -23.42 1.05
CA LEU A 187 11.06 -23.25 0.55
C LEU A 187 11.10 -22.74 -0.88
N HIS A 188 10.36 -23.38 -1.78
CA HIS A 188 10.06 -22.90 -3.11
C HIS A 188 8.54 -22.89 -3.28
N HIS A 189 7.97 -21.71 -3.60
CA HIS A 189 6.53 -21.54 -3.75
C HIS A 189 6.20 -20.95 -5.11
N GLN A 190 5.35 -21.63 -5.86
CA GLN A 190 4.79 -21.16 -7.12
C GLN A 190 3.41 -20.56 -6.84
N PHE A 191 3.22 -19.29 -7.13
CA PHE A 191 1.92 -18.64 -6.94
C PHE A 191 0.82 -19.32 -7.75
N LYS A 192 -0.30 -19.56 -7.07
CA LYS A 192 -1.47 -20.25 -7.62
C LYS A 192 -2.17 -19.42 -8.71
N LYS A 193 -3.07 -20.05 -9.45
CA LYS A 193 -3.87 -19.38 -10.46
C LYS A 193 -4.69 -18.21 -9.89
N GLU A 194 -5.14 -18.31 -8.66
CA GLU A 194 -5.96 -17.34 -7.93
C GLU A 194 -5.16 -16.32 -7.12
N SER A 195 -3.84 -16.26 -7.32
CA SER A 195 -2.98 -15.28 -6.63
C SER A 195 -3.17 -13.87 -7.18
N TYR A 196 -3.24 -12.91 -6.27
CA TYR A 196 -3.38 -11.49 -6.58
C TYR A 196 -2.40 -10.65 -5.77
N GLY A 197 -2.19 -9.43 -6.24
CA GLY A 197 -1.41 -8.44 -5.51
C GLY A 197 -2.01 -7.06 -5.59
N VAL A 198 -1.39 -6.16 -4.85
CA VAL A 198 -1.65 -4.72 -4.86
C VAL A 198 -0.35 -3.96 -5.04
N LEU A 199 -0.40 -2.87 -5.78
CA LEU A 199 0.63 -1.83 -5.79
C LEU A 199 0.15 -0.65 -4.96
N ASP A 200 0.97 -0.19 -4.05
CA ASP A 200 0.91 1.12 -3.44
C ASP A 200 2.03 1.99 -4.00
N TRP A 201 1.67 2.86 -4.96
CA TRP A 201 2.53 3.85 -5.57
C TRP A 201 2.28 5.20 -4.90
N GLY A 202 3.29 5.77 -4.26
CA GLY A 202 3.12 7.03 -3.56
C GLY A 202 4.21 8.04 -3.83
N ARG A 203 3.80 9.31 -3.94
CA ARG A 203 4.66 10.48 -4.16
C ARG A 203 4.15 11.64 -3.32
N GLY A 204 5.04 12.37 -2.69
CA GLY A 204 4.57 13.50 -1.91
C GLY A 204 5.64 14.27 -1.14
N VAL A 205 5.17 15.26 -0.41
CA VAL A 205 5.94 16.03 0.57
C VAL A 205 5.18 15.98 1.88
N TRP A 206 5.70 15.25 2.85
CA TRP A 206 4.99 14.96 4.09
C TRP A 206 5.27 15.95 5.22
N THR A 207 4.33 16.07 6.13
CA THR A 207 4.53 16.72 7.43
C THR A 207 5.34 15.81 8.35
N TYR A 208 5.86 16.37 9.46
CA TYR A 208 6.75 15.66 10.38
C TYR A 208 6.08 14.51 11.12
N SER A 209 4.83 14.69 11.54
CA SER A 209 4.10 13.69 12.32
C SER A 209 2.82 13.30 11.58
N ASN A 210 2.65 12.01 11.38
CA ASN A 210 1.52 11.46 10.65
C ASN A 210 1.02 10.19 11.33
N THR A 211 -0.29 10.00 11.28
CA THR A 211 -0.94 8.73 11.63
C THR A 211 -1.88 8.38 10.52
N TRP A 212 -1.84 7.13 10.07
CA TRP A 212 -2.81 6.65 9.09
C TRP A 212 -3.25 5.23 9.39
N TYR A 213 -4.39 4.92 8.83
CA TYR A 213 -4.97 3.59 8.80
C TYR A 213 -5.13 3.19 7.34
N TRP A 214 -4.70 1.99 7.00
CA TRP A 214 -4.84 1.45 5.66
C TRP A 214 -5.21 -0.02 5.70
N SER A 215 -6.02 -0.46 4.74
CA SER A 215 -6.41 -1.85 4.59
C SER A 215 -6.61 -2.17 3.11
N SER A 216 -6.18 -3.36 2.70
CA SER A 216 -6.36 -3.84 1.35
C SER A 216 -6.68 -5.33 1.32
N LEU A 217 -7.50 -5.70 0.36
CA LEU A 217 -7.90 -7.06 0.07
C LEU A 217 -7.89 -7.26 -1.44
N ASN A 218 -7.39 -8.42 -1.89
CA ASN A 218 -7.26 -8.73 -3.31
C ASN A 218 -7.37 -10.25 -3.50
N THR A 219 -8.53 -10.72 -3.93
CA THR A 219 -8.81 -12.17 -3.99
C THR A 219 -9.92 -12.50 -4.97
N ILE A 220 -10.30 -13.75 -4.99
CA ILE A 220 -11.46 -14.27 -5.73
C ILE A 220 -12.39 -15.01 -4.76
N GLN A 221 -13.70 -14.81 -4.89
CA GLN A 221 -14.72 -15.55 -4.16
C GLN A 221 -15.86 -15.92 -5.11
N SER A 222 -16.21 -17.19 -5.16
CA SER A 222 -17.31 -17.70 -6.02
C SER A 222 -17.17 -17.31 -7.49
N GLY A 223 -15.92 -17.26 -8.00
CA GLY A 223 -15.61 -16.88 -9.38
C GLY A 223 -15.49 -15.38 -9.64
N HIS A 224 -15.86 -14.52 -8.68
CA HIS A 224 -15.76 -13.07 -8.78
C HIS A 224 -14.48 -12.54 -8.16
N ARG A 225 -13.81 -11.59 -8.83
CA ARG A 225 -12.67 -10.86 -8.29
C ARG A 225 -13.16 -9.80 -7.32
N ILE A 226 -12.64 -9.85 -6.11
CA ILE A 226 -13.02 -8.93 -5.03
C ILE A 226 -11.77 -8.26 -4.49
N GLY A 227 -11.80 -6.93 -4.44
CA GLY A 227 -10.75 -6.13 -3.85
C GLY A 227 -11.30 -4.88 -3.16
N PHE A 228 -10.53 -4.35 -2.23
CA PHE A 228 -10.78 -3.02 -1.71
C PHE A 228 -9.49 -2.32 -1.30
N ASN A 229 -9.56 -1.00 -1.30
CA ASN A 229 -8.68 -0.09 -0.60
C ASN A 229 -9.50 0.72 0.39
N LEU A 230 -9.20 0.60 1.67
CA LEU A 230 -9.84 1.36 2.74
C LEU A 230 -8.77 2.07 3.54
N GLY A 231 -8.98 3.37 3.84
CA GLY A 231 -8.00 4.11 4.62
C GLY A 231 -8.47 5.50 5.01
N TYR A 232 -7.80 6.07 6.00
CA TYR A 232 -8.02 7.43 6.49
C TYR A 232 -6.85 7.91 7.37
N GLY A 233 -6.90 9.17 7.74
CA GLY A 233 -5.97 9.78 8.70
C GLY A 233 -4.72 10.42 8.07
N PHE A 234 -4.53 10.31 6.75
CA PHE A 234 -3.37 10.86 6.07
C PHE A 234 -3.70 12.09 5.23
N GLY A 235 -3.31 13.25 5.73
CA GLY A 235 -3.62 14.55 5.12
C GLY A 235 -5.07 14.99 5.35
N ASP A 236 -5.51 15.98 4.57
CA ASP A 236 -6.87 16.52 4.60
C ASP A 236 -7.73 15.84 3.55
N THR A 237 -8.57 14.90 3.98
CA THR A 237 -9.46 14.10 3.13
C THR A 237 -10.86 14.69 2.97
N SER A 238 -11.05 15.98 3.28
CA SER A 238 -12.37 16.64 3.16
C SER A 238 -12.93 16.66 1.73
N ASN A 239 -12.06 16.65 0.71
CA ASN A 239 -12.46 16.65 -0.70
C ASN A 239 -12.67 15.23 -1.26
N ALA A 240 -12.01 14.22 -0.73
CA ALA A 240 -12.20 12.83 -1.11
C ALA A 240 -11.54 11.87 -0.10
N SER A 241 -12.13 10.71 0.11
CA SER A 241 -11.52 9.59 0.81
C SER A 241 -10.67 8.75 -0.17
N GLU A 242 -9.82 7.88 0.34
CA GLU A 242 -9.12 6.87 -0.45
C GLU A 242 -9.87 5.52 -0.50
N ASN A 243 -11.14 5.51 -0.11
CA ASN A 243 -11.93 4.29 0.01
C ASN A 243 -12.53 3.89 -1.33
N MET A 244 -12.24 2.69 -1.76
CA MET A 244 -12.71 2.14 -3.04
C MET A 244 -12.90 0.63 -2.92
N PHE A 245 -13.99 0.13 -3.48
CA PHE A 245 -14.31 -1.28 -3.60
C PHE A 245 -14.25 -1.70 -5.06
N PHE A 246 -13.67 -2.86 -5.34
CA PHE A 246 -13.51 -3.44 -6.67
C PHE A 246 -14.26 -4.77 -6.72
N TYR A 247 -15.10 -4.91 -7.73
CA TYR A 247 -15.83 -6.14 -7.99
C TYR A 247 -15.78 -6.42 -9.49
N ASP A 248 -15.08 -7.48 -9.89
CA ASP A 248 -14.73 -7.80 -11.27
C ASP A 248 -14.06 -6.61 -11.98
N ASP A 249 -14.67 -6.06 -13.03
CA ASP A 249 -14.13 -4.95 -13.81
C ASP A 249 -14.58 -3.57 -13.29
N GLU A 250 -15.43 -3.55 -12.26
CA GLU A 250 -15.99 -2.31 -11.73
C GLU A 250 -15.26 -1.84 -10.47
N ALA A 251 -15.21 -0.52 -10.29
CA ALA A 251 -14.70 0.14 -9.10
C ALA A 251 -15.75 1.11 -8.56
N TYR A 252 -16.06 0.97 -7.29
CA TYR A 252 -17.06 1.74 -6.58
C TYR A 252 -16.40 2.62 -5.54
N LYS A 253 -16.60 3.94 -5.67
CA LYS A 253 -16.10 4.90 -4.70
C LYS A 253 -16.92 4.82 -3.42
N LEU A 254 -16.25 4.60 -2.29
CA LEU A 254 -16.86 4.58 -0.97
C LEU A 254 -16.62 5.91 -0.24
N ASN A 255 -17.42 6.19 0.78
CA ASN A 255 -17.32 7.41 1.56
C ASN A 255 -16.25 7.26 2.67
N ASP A 256 -16.66 7.28 3.90
CA ASP A 256 -15.78 7.14 5.05
C ASP A 256 -15.65 5.68 5.49
N VAL A 257 -14.62 5.43 6.27
CA VAL A 257 -14.45 4.17 6.99
C VAL A 257 -13.86 4.46 8.36
N GLN A 258 -14.20 3.65 9.34
CA GLN A 258 -13.57 3.62 10.65
C GLN A 258 -13.08 2.22 11.00
N PHE A 259 -11.82 2.11 11.41
CA PHE A 259 -11.23 0.90 11.96
C PHE A 259 -11.33 0.95 13.49
N LYS A 260 -12.16 0.11 14.08
CA LYS A 260 -12.28 -0.02 15.53
C LYS A 260 -11.36 -1.13 16.00
N ILE A 261 -10.17 -0.75 16.46
CA ILE A 261 -9.18 -1.65 17.04
C ILE A 261 -9.45 -1.73 18.53
N PRO A 262 -9.68 -2.93 19.11
CA PRO A 262 -9.90 -3.08 20.55
C PRO A 262 -8.74 -2.50 21.36
N GLN A 263 -9.07 -1.98 22.53
CA GLN A 263 -8.08 -1.44 23.47
C GLN A 263 -8.25 -2.13 24.83
N ASN A 264 -7.14 -2.23 25.58
CA ASN A 264 -7.21 -2.61 26.97
C ASN A 264 -7.61 -1.41 27.87
N GLU A 265 -7.78 -1.64 29.15
CA GLU A 265 -8.15 -0.63 30.15
C GLU A 265 -7.20 0.59 30.20
N LYS A 266 -5.94 0.42 29.76
CA LYS A 266 -4.93 1.49 29.69
C LYS A 266 -4.91 2.20 28.32
N GLY A 267 -5.87 1.94 27.43
CA GLY A 267 -5.96 2.53 26.11
C GLY A 267 -4.94 2.02 25.07
N LYS A 268 -4.22 0.92 25.37
CA LYS A 268 -3.28 0.29 24.44
C LYS A 268 -4.06 -0.58 23.45
N HIS A 269 -3.82 -0.40 22.14
CA HIS A 269 -4.42 -1.21 21.10
C HIS A 269 -4.01 -2.69 21.20
N LEU A 270 -5.00 -3.56 21.01
CA LEU A 270 -4.86 -5.02 20.99
C LEU A 270 -4.97 -5.52 19.56
N PHE A 271 -3.92 -5.34 18.77
CA PHE A 271 -3.90 -5.58 17.33
C PHE A 271 -4.26 -7.01 16.92
N MET A 272 -4.01 -8.00 17.79
CA MET A 272 -4.35 -9.41 17.54
C MET A 272 -5.73 -9.82 18.06
N LYS A 273 -6.58 -8.86 18.43
CA LYS A 273 -8.01 -9.08 18.70
C LYS A 273 -8.84 -8.68 17.47
N GLU A 274 -10.04 -9.20 17.31
CA GLU A 274 -10.92 -8.92 16.18
C GLU A 274 -11.20 -7.41 16.05
N TRP A 275 -10.92 -6.82 14.86
CA TRP A 275 -11.26 -5.44 14.54
C TRP A 275 -12.63 -5.36 13.89
N THR A 276 -13.26 -4.17 13.95
CA THR A 276 -14.50 -3.88 13.24
C THR A 276 -14.28 -2.70 12.29
N PHE A 277 -14.80 -2.82 11.08
CA PHE A 277 -14.79 -1.77 10.06
C PHE A 277 -16.22 -1.34 9.80
N THR A 278 -16.47 -0.05 9.93
CA THR A 278 -17.80 0.54 9.71
C THR A 278 -17.69 1.82 8.90
N SER A 279 -18.78 2.21 8.23
CA SER A 279 -18.94 3.53 7.61
C SER A 279 -20.15 4.26 8.19
N SER A 280 -20.17 5.58 8.10
CA SER A 280 -21.31 6.39 8.56
C SER A 280 -22.58 6.12 7.73
N SER A 281 -22.43 5.78 6.45
CA SER A 281 -23.53 5.43 5.54
C SER A 281 -24.04 4.00 5.72
N GLY A 282 -23.36 3.15 6.52
CA GLY A 282 -23.70 1.73 6.65
C GLY A 282 -23.39 0.88 5.41
N ASP A 283 -22.51 1.40 4.53
CA ASP A 283 -22.06 0.66 3.34
C ASP A 283 -20.96 -0.36 3.66
N ILE A 284 -20.27 -0.20 4.79
CA ILE A 284 -19.24 -1.10 5.26
C ILE A 284 -19.63 -1.63 6.64
N ASP A 285 -19.70 -2.95 6.75
CA ASP A 285 -19.87 -3.68 8.02
C ASP A 285 -19.02 -4.94 7.94
N LEU A 286 -17.74 -4.82 8.36
CA LEU A 286 -16.79 -5.91 8.29
C LEU A 286 -16.20 -6.19 9.67
N LYS A 287 -15.90 -7.46 9.90
CA LYS A 287 -15.04 -7.96 10.97
C LYS A 287 -13.76 -8.49 10.37
N PHE A 288 -12.66 -8.20 11.02
CA PHE A 288 -11.33 -8.63 10.63
C PHE A 288 -10.71 -9.46 11.74
N HIS A 289 -10.42 -10.71 11.44
CA HIS A 289 -9.80 -11.67 12.35
C HIS A 289 -8.28 -11.72 12.09
N PRO A 290 -7.45 -11.13 12.95
CA PRO A 290 -5.98 -11.11 12.83
C PRO A 290 -5.36 -12.51 12.97
N ILE A 291 -4.29 -12.77 12.19
CA ILE A 291 -3.45 -13.97 12.32
C ILE A 291 -1.95 -13.66 12.42
N ILE A 292 -1.48 -12.56 11.79
CA ILE A 292 -0.08 -12.14 11.85
C ILE A 292 -0.02 -10.64 12.07
N ASP A 293 0.75 -10.16 13.03
CA ASP A 293 1.12 -8.74 13.18
C ASP A 293 2.56 -8.54 12.71
N ARG A 294 2.74 -8.03 11.49
CA ARG A 294 4.04 -7.56 11.00
C ARG A 294 4.37 -6.23 11.67
N TYR A 295 4.89 -6.35 12.87
CA TYR A 295 5.23 -5.21 13.70
C TYR A 295 6.62 -4.68 13.39
N SER A 296 6.74 -3.38 13.20
CA SER A 296 8.02 -2.68 13.10
C SER A 296 8.02 -1.44 13.99
N ASN A 297 9.07 -1.28 14.76
CA ASN A 297 9.26 -0.12 15.62
C ASN A 297 10.69 0.40 15.46
N THR A 298 10.80 1.62 14.95
CA THR A 298 12.07 2.35 14.85
C THR A 298 11.97 3.58 15.75
N ASN A 299 12.93 3.73 16.65
CA ASN A 299 13.03 4.90 17.52
C ASN A 299 14.48 5.36 17.55
N ALA A 300 14.79 6.42 16.81
CA ALA A 300 16.12 7.00 16.69
C ALA A 300 16.03 8.54 16.81
N LEU A 301 16.15 9.04 18.03
CA LEU A 301 16.13 10.48 18.38
C LEU A 301 14.91 11.21 17.77
N ILE A 302 15.08 11.78 16.58
CA ILE A 302 14.06 12.55 15.88
C ILE A 302 13.22 11.72 14.91
N ILE A 303 13.58 10.46 14.66
CA ILE A 303 12.87 9.55 13.76
C ILE A 303 12.18 8.49 14.63
N GLN A 304 10.86 8.43 14.51
CA GLN A 304 10.03 7.41 15.13
C GLN A 304 9.07 6.83 14.11
N SER A 305 9.02 5.51 14.04
CA SER A 305 8.04 4.80 13.22
C SER A 305 7.52 3.62 14.02
N ASN A 306 6.23 3.60 14.28
CA ASN A 306 5.54 2.48 14.89
C ASN A 306 4.48 1.99 13.91
N GLN A 307 4.69 0.80 13.39
CA GLN A 307 3.88 0.23 12.31
C GLN A 307 3.35 -1.13 12.74
N HIS A 308 2.05 -1.31 12.67
CA HIS A 308 1.37 -2.57 12.79
C HIS A 308 0.64 -2.83 11.46
N GLN A 309 1.19 -3.68 10.61
CA GLN A 309 0.49 -4.20 9.46
C GLN A 309 0.04 -5.63 9.78
N VAL A 310 -1.23 -5.76 10.04
CA VAL A 310 -1.84 -6.99 10.54
C VAL A 310 -2.51 -7.71 9.38
N PHE A 311 -2.13 -8.96 9.16
CA PHE A 311 -2.74 -9.83 8.16
C PHE A 311 -3.81 -10.69 8.83
N GLY A 312 -4.86 -11.00 8.07
CA GLY A 312 -5.98 -11.76 8.62
C GLY A 312 -7.14 -11.90 7.66
N TYR A 313 -8.26 -12.33 8.17
CA TYR A 313 -9.43 -12.67 7.37
C TYR A 313 -10.57 -11.68 7.61
N PHE A 314 -11.12 -11.16 6.53
CA PHE A 314 -12.31 -10.31 6.52
C PHE A 314 -13.57 -11.15 6.32
N ARG A 315 -14.63 -10.78 7.06
CA ARG A 315 -16.00 -11.28 6.88
C ARG A 315 -17.00 -10.15 7.11
N GLY A 316 -18.14 -10.22 6.49
CA GLY A 316 -19.19 -9.20 6.63
C GLY A 316 -19.74 -8.77 5.29
N THR A 317 -20.10 -7.50 5.16
CA THR A 317 -20.75 -6.99 3.94
C THR A 317 -20.19 -5.63 3.51
N ILE A 318 -20.14 -5.43 2.20
CA ILE A 318 -19.94 -4.13 1.56
C ILE A 318 -21.12 -3.88 0.63
N LYS A 319 -21.71 -2.69 0.73
CA LYS A 319 -22.78 -2.24 -0.18
C LYS A 319 -22.17 -1.31 -1.21
N ALA A 320 -22.42 -1.60 -2.48
CA ALA A 320 -21.94 -0.79 -3.59
C ALA A 320 -22.98 -0.85 -4.72
N ASP A 321 -23.39 0.30 -5.25
CA ASP A 321 -24.35 0.44 -6.35
C ASP A 321 -25.64 -0.36 -6.11
N GLY A 322 -26.22 -0.21 -4.90
CA GLY A 322 -27.45 -0.90 -4.50
C GLY A 322 -27.33 -2.41 -4.26
N LYS A 323 -26.13 -2.99 -4.45
CA LYS A 323 -25.85 -4.41 -4.22
C LYS A 323 -25.17 -4.60 -2.87
N THR A 324 -25.51 -5.68 -2.17
CA THR A 324 -24.82 -6.11 -0.95
C THR A 324 -23.94 -7.29 -1.30
N ILE A 325 -22.63 -7.11 -1.17
CA ILE A 325 -21.62 -8.15 -1.41
C ILE A 325 -21.20 -8.70 -0.06
N LYS A 326 -21.42 -9.99 0.16
CA LYS A 326 -20.97 -10.70 1.35
C LYS A 326 -19.52 -11.16 1.16
N LEU A 327 -18.67 -10.85 2.12
CA LEU A 327 -17.32 -11.36 2.23
C LEU A 327 -17.30 -12.52 3.24
N ASP A 328 -16.75 -13.66 2.84
CA ASP A 328 -16.71 -14.85 3.67
C ASP A 328 -15.29 -15.35 3.85
N ARG A 329 -14.66 -14.95 4.95
CA ARG A 329 -13.29 -15.33 5.35
C ARG A 329 -12.23 -15.06 4.26
N LEU A 330 -12.16 -13.84 3.77
CA LEU A 330 -11.22 -13.43 2.72
C LEU A 330 -9.94 -12.84 3.31
N LEU A 331 -8.79 -13.36 2.87
CA LEU A 331 -7.47 -12.91 3.32
C LEU A 331 -7.16 -11.50 2.81
N GLY A 332 -6.66 -10.66 3.71
CA GLY A 332 -6.19 -9.31 3.43
C GLY A 332 -5.35 -8.77 4.58
N PHE A 333 -5.16 -7.48 4.63
CA PHE A 333 -4.46 -6.85 5.74
C PHE A 333 -5.11 -5.52 6.15
N ALA A 334 -4.81 -5.13 7.38
CA ALA A 334 -5.14 -3.82 7.92
C ALA A 334 -3.95 -3.28 8.70
N GLU A 335 -3.70 -1.98 8.63
CA GLU A 335 -2.58 -1.37 9.33
C GLU A 335 -2.95 -0.10 10.08
N MET A 336 -2.20 0.15 11.11
CA MET A 336 -2.12 1.43 11.80
C MET A 336 -0.66 1.82 11.91
N VAL A 337 -0.34 3.01 11.41
CA VAL A 337 1.02 3.52 11.41
C VAL A 337 1.08 4.89 12.06
N LYS A 338 2.04 5.07 12.97
CA LYS A 338 2.38 6.36 13.58
C LYS A 338 3.82 6.70 13.27
N ASN A 339 4.04 7.75 12.52
CA ASN A 339 5.36 8.18 12.09
C ASN A 339 5.70 9.59 12.55
N ARG A 340 6.96 9.80 12.88
CA ARG A 340 7.61 11.10 13.08
C ARG A 340 8.94 11.10 12.36
N TRP A 341 9.04 11.81 11.25
CA TRP A 341 10.27 11.93 10.47
C TRP A 341 10.28 13.07 9.44
#